data_80445a1b29adfee02505cbece839e0ca
#
_entry.id   80445a1b29adfee02505cbece839e0ca
#
_cell.length_a   1.000
_cell.length_b   1.000
_cell.length_c   1.000
_cell.angle_alpha   90.00
_cell.angle_beta   90.00
_cell.angle_gamma   90.00
#
_symmetry.space_group_name_H-M   'P 1'
#
loop_
_entity.id
_entity.type
_entity.pdbx_description
1 polymer ?
#
loop_
_entity_poly.entity_id
_entity_poly.type
_entity_poly.pdbx_seq_one_letter_code
_entity_poly.pdbx_strand_id
1 'polypeptide(L)'
;MQLRVNGVVVGKQEMLALDPKDVVKIDFINNPGVRYGEGIAYVVDIVTRRSESGYTVGTDLTASLTTLQGDGMVYGKWNRGKSEWSLSYGMSGYRTRGGKSMQLARYTLADGSLYTIERNDVETLRKMMGQDAKLTYNWTDSTATVFQASLAGSLSNA
;
A
#
# COMPACT_ATOMS: atom_id res chain seq x y z
N MET A 1 10.96 7.81 -3.61
CA MET A 1 10.62 7.42 -4.99
C MET A 1 9.14 7.60 -5.19
N GLN A 2 8.73 8.16 -6.33
CA GLN A 2 7.33 8.30 -6.72
C GLN A 2 7.08 7.54 -8.02
N LEU A 3 6.02 6.72 -8.04
CA LEU A 3 5.59 6.02 -9.24
C LEU A 3 4.44 6.79 -9.91
N ARG A 4 4.50 6.88 -11.23
CA ARG A 4 3.46 7.52 -12.05
C ARG A 4 3.12 6.65 -13.25
N VAL A 5 1.90 6.81 -13.72
CA VAL A 5 1.44 6.27 -15.00
C VAL A 5 0.77 7.41 -15.76
N ASN A 6 1.32 7.73 -16.94
CA ASN A 6 0.86 8.85 -17.77
C ASN A 6 0.79 10.18 -16.99
N GLY A 7 1.80 10.45 -16.12
CA GLY A 7 1.88 11.65 -15.30
C GLY A 7 1.06 11.62 -14.01
N VAL A 8 0.23 10.61 -13.78
CA VAL A 8 -0.61 10.46 -12.57
C VAL A 8 0.12 9.62 -11.52
N VAL A 9 0.12 10.07 -10.27
CA VAL A 9 0.72 9.31 -9.15
C VAL A 9 -0.10 8.06 -8.90
N VAL A 10 0.58 6.91 -8.87
CA VAL A 10 -0.04 5.59 -8.69
C VAL A 10 0.59 4.83 -7.54
N GLY A 11 -0.19 3.92 -6.94
CA GLY A 11 0.30 2.95 -5.97
C GLY A 11 0.86 1.69 -6.64
N LYS A 12 1.45 0.81 -5.83
CA LYS A 12 1.97 -0.49 -6.29
C LYS A 12 0.88 -1.32 -6.99
N GLN A 13 -0.34 -1.27 -6.49
CA GLN A 13 -1.47 -2.02 -7.02
C GLN A 13 -1.84 -1.59 -8.44
N GLU A 14 -1.93 -0.28 -8.63
CA GLU A 14 -2.26 0.30 -9.94
C GLU A 14 -1.17 0.03 -10.97
N MET A 15 0.10 -0.04 -10.52
CA MET A 15 1.22 -0.43 -11.36
C MET A 15 1.14 -1.90 -11.77
N LEU A 16 0.79 -2.81 -10.84
CA LEU A 16 0.63 -4.24 -11.13
C LEU A 16 -0.55 -4.54 -12.06
N ALA A 17 -1.53 -3.62 -12.13
CA ALA A 17 -2.68 -3.70 -13.03
C ALA A 17 -2.36 -3.30 -14.49
N LEU A 18 -1.13 -2.85 -14.77
CA LEU A 18 -0.72 -2.49 -16.14
C LEU A 18 -0.44 -3.75 -16.97
N ASP A 19 -1.01 -3.81 -18.18
CA ASP A 19 -0.55 -4.79 -19.16
C ASP A 19 0.80 -4.32 -19.72
N PRO A 20 1.88 -5.13 -19.60
CA PRO A 20 3.18 -4.78 -20.15
C PRO A 20 3.16 -4.46 -21.67
N LYS A 21 2.20 -5.00 -22.41
CA LYS A 21 2.04 -4.74 -23.85
C LYS A 21 1.58 -3.31 -24.15
N ASP A 22 0.96 -2.66 -23.19
CA ASP A 22 0.50 -1.27 -23.32
C ASP A 22 1.61 -0.26 -23.00
N VAL A 23 2.71 -0.70 -22.39
CA VAL A 23 3.84 0.18 -22.04
C VAL A 23 4.55 0.64 -23.32
N VAL A 24 4.58 1.95 -23.53
CA VAL A 24 5.28 2.59 -24.67
C VAL A 24 6.70 2.96 -24.30
N LYS A 25 6.89 3.53 -23.10
CA LYS A 25 8.19 3.93 -22.57
C LYS A 25 8.11 4.10 -21.04
N ILE A 26 9.29 4.13 -20.43
CA ILE A 26 9.45 4.44 -19.01
C ILE A 26 10.38 5.64 -18.91
N ASP A 27 9.89 6.72 -18.35
CA ASP A 27 10.65 7.93 -18.10
C ASP A 27 11.18 7.90 -16.66
N PHE A 28 12.50 7.92 -16.51
CA PHE A 28 13.16 8.00 -15.20
C PHE A 28 13.69 9.41 -14.98
N ILE A 29 13.19 10.09 -13.95
CA ILE A 29 13.58 11.46 -13.62
C ILE A 29 14.33 11.43 -12.28
N ASN A 30 15.61 11.74 -12.35
CA ASN A 30 16.47 11.89 -11.18
C ASN A 30 16.42 13.35 -10.71
N ASN A 31 16.30 13.55 -9.41
CA ASN A 31 16.20 14.86 -8.78
C ASN A 31 15.11 15.76 -9.42
N PRO A 32 13.85 15.35 -9.36
CA PRO A 32 12.73 15.95 -10.10
C PRO A 32 12.36 17.37 -9.65
N GLY A 33 12.96 17.86 -8.55
CA GLY A 33 12.68 19.15 -7.96
C GLY A 33 11.32 19.24 -7.26
N VAL A 34 11.02 20.42 -6.73
CA VAL A 34 9.81 20.69 -5.92
C VAL A 34 8.49 20.47 -6.67
N ARG A 35 8.50 20.47 -7.99
CA ARG A 35 7.34 20.22 -8.85
C ARG A 35 6.66 18.89 -8.57
N TYR A 36 7.40 17.90 -8.10
CA TYR A 36 6.90 16.54 -7.84
C TYR A 36 6.64 16.28 -6.35
N GLY A 37 6.86 17.28 -5.52
CA GLY A 37 6.72 17.21 -4.06
C GLY A 37 8.06 17.21 -3.33
N GLU A 38 8.06 17.66 -2.08
CA GLU A 38 9.26 17.70 -1.24
C GLU A 38 9.72 16.28 -0.88
N GLY A 39 11.03 16.06 -0.87
CA GLY A 39 11.64 14.80 -0.46
C GLY A 39 11.58 13.66 -1.50
N ILE A 40 11.16 13.92 -2.73
CA ILE A 40 11.14 12.93 -3.80
C ILE A 40 12.47 12.94 -4.55
N ALA A 41 13.28 11.90 -4.32
CA ALA A 41 14.58 11.75 -4.98
C ALA A 41 14.46 11.27 -6.44
N TYR A 42 13.46 10.42 -6.73
CA TYR A 42 13.28 9.82 -8.06
C TYR A 42 11.80 9.73 -8.41
N VAL A 43 11.49 9.98 -9.69
CA VAL A 43 10.19 9.73 -10.30
C VAL A 43 10.37 8.71 -11.41
N VAL A 44 9.50 7.70 -11.42
CA VAL A 44 9.37 6.74 -12.52
C VAL A 44 7.98 6.94 -13.11
N ASP A 45 7.91 7.42 -14.35
CA ASP A 45 6.66 7.60 -15.08
C ASP A 45 6.57 6.55 -16.21
N ILE A 46 5.60 5.67 -16.09
CA ILE A 46 5.31 4.63 -17.08
C ILE A 46 4.29 5.22 -18.07
N VAL A 47 4.74 5.46 -19.28
CA VAL A 47 3.86 5.95 -20.35
C VAL A 47 3.26 4.75 -21.06
N THR A 48 1.95 4.63 -21.02
CA THR A 48 1.22 3.55 -21.67
C THR A 48 0.47 4.06 -22.90
N ARG A 49 0.27 3.15 -23.86
CA ARG A 49 -0.67 3.38 -24.96
C ARG A 49 -2.07 3.48 -24.34
N ARG A 50 -2.74 4.57 -24.61
CA ARG A 50 -4.08 4.79 -24.08
C ARG A 50 -5.07 3.89 -24.83
N SER A 51 -5.65 2.94 -24.15
CA SER A 51 -6.82 2.24 -24.68
C SER A 51 -8.02 3.19 -24.60
N GLU A 52 -8.70 3.41 -25.73
CA GLU A 52 -9.90 4.27 -25.76
C GLU A 52 -11.03 3.72 -24.88
N SER A 53 -11.07 2.40 -24.71
CA SER A 53 -11.99 1.73 -23.79
C SER A 53 -11.45 0.35 -23.42
N GLY A 54 -11.64 -0.05 -22.17
CA GLY A 54 -11.20 -1.35 -21.69
C GLY A 54 -11.44 -1.50 -20.20
N TYR A 55 -11.26 -2.73 -19.73
CA TYR A 55 -11.25 -3.04 -18.30
C TYR A 55 -10.10 -3.98 -17.98
N THR A 56 -9.58 -3.86 -16.78
CA THR A 56 -8.56 -4.76 -16.23
C THR A 56 -9.04 -5.17 -14.84
N VAL A 57 -8.94 -6.46 -14.54
CA VAL A 57 -9.22 -7.00 -13.20
C VAL A 57 -8.05 -7.88 -12.83
N GLY A 58 -7.60 -7.78 -11.58
CA GLY A 58 -6.53 -8.62 -11.07
C GLY A 58 -6.68 -8.87 -9.58
N THR A 59 -5.95 -9.88 -9.13
CA THR A 59 -5.87 -10.25 -7.72
C THR A 59 -4.43 -10.59 -7.36
N ASP A 60 -4.05 -10.25 -6.14
CA ASP A 60 -2.77 -10.63 -5.54
C ASP A 60 -3.09 -11.29 -4.20
N LEU A 61 -2.56 -12.49 -3.98
CA LEU A 61 -2.79 -13.28 -2.78
C LEU A 61 -1.46 -13.79 -2.24
N THR A 62 -1.20 -13.48 -0.99
CA THR A 62 -0.02 -13.95 -0.29
C THR A 62 -0.43 -14.65 1.00
N ALA A 63 0.08 -15.85 1.23
CA ALA A 63 -0.16 -16.59 2.46
C ALA A 63 1.13 -17.23 2.98
N SER A 64 1.32 -17.19 4.28
CA SER A 64 2.42 -17.88 4.95
C SER A 64 1.95 -19.26 5.41
N LEU A 65 2.73 -20.29 5.08
CA LEU A 65 2.42 -21.66 5.49
C LEU A 65 2.87 -21.98 6.92
N THR A 66 3.77 -21.18 7.47
CA THR A 66 4.36 -21.41 8.80
C THR A 66 3.73 -20.57 9.91
N THR A 67 3.14 -19.45 9.54
CA THR A 67 2.42 -18.56 10.45
C THR A 67 1.04 -18.29 9.85
N LEU A 68 0.01 -18.21 10.69
CA LEU A 68 -1.34 -17.83 10.23
C LEU A 68 -1.35 -16.34 9.85
N GLN A 69 -0.71 -16.04 8.72
CA GLN A 69 -0.62 -14.70 8.15
C GLN A 69 -0.95 -14.78 6.67
N GLY A 70 -1.77 -13.86 6.22
CA GLY A 70 -2.10 -13.74 4.80
C GLY A 70 -2.58 -12.34 4.48
N ASP A 71 -2.38 -11.96 3.25
CA ASP A 71 -2.91 -10.75 2.65
C ASP A 71 -3.46 -11.07 1.27
N GLY A 72 -4.54 -10.42 0.94
CA GLY A 72 -5.20 -10.56 -0.34
C GLY A 72 -5.70 -9.22 -0.82
N MET A 73 -5.62 -9.02 -2.13
CA MET A 73 -6.11 -7.83 -2.77
C MET A 73 -6.78 -8.15 -4.09
N VAL A 74 -7.86 -7.45 -4.35
CA VAL A 74 -8.55 -7.43 -5.65
C VAL A 74 -8.56 -6.01 -6.15
N TYR A 75 -8.28 -5.83 -7.42
CA TYR A 75 -8.35 -4.52 -8.07
C TYR A 75 -9.04 -4.61 -9.42
N GLY A 76 -9.72 -3.54 -9.78
CA GLY A 76 -10.37 -3.36 -11.06
C GLY A 76 -10.11 -1.97 -11.61
N LYS A 77 -9.95 -1.88 -12.92
CA LYS A 77 -9.76 -0.63 -13.65
C LYS A 77 -10.66 -0.64 -14.88
N TRP A 78 -11.34 0.46 -15.11
CA TRP A 78 -12.21 0.64 -16.27
C TRP A 78 -11.94 1.99 -16.92
N ASN A 79 -11.64 1.95 -18.21
CA ASN A 79 -11.35 3.11 -19.05
C ASN A 79 -12.46 3.31 -20.06
N ARG A 80 -12.90 4.54 -20.24
CA ARG A 80 -13.80 4.93 -21.31
C ARG A 80 -13.46 6.35 -21.79
N GLY A 81 -12.87 6.45 -22.98
CA GLY A 81 -12.45 7.71 -23.54
C GLY A 81 -11.47 8.46 -22.64
N LYS A 82 -11.88 9.64 -22.14
CA LYS A 82 -11.05 10.50 -21.27
C LYS A 82 -11.12 10.12 -19.79
N SER A 83 -12.00 9.21 -19.41
CA SER A 83 -12.27 8.83 -18.02
C SER A 83 -11.70 7.47 -17.69
N GLU A 84 -11.10 7.36 -16.53
CA GLU A 84 -10.57 6.13 -15.97
C GLU A 84 -11.05 6.00 -14.51
N TRP A 85 -11.61 4.86 -14.19
CA TRP A 85 -12.00 4.48 -12.83
C TRP A 85 -11.14 3.32 -12.36
N SER A 86 -10.64 3.38 -11.15
CA SER A 86 -9.97 2.25 -10.51
C SER A 86 -10.52 2.03 -9.11
N LEU A 87 -10.73 0.76 -8.77
CA LEU A 87 -11.17 0.29 -7.47
C LEU A 87 -10.19 -0.77 -6.99
N SER A 88 -9.71 -0.63 -5.78
CA SER A 88 -8.94 -1.66 -5.09
C SER A 88 -9.53 -1.95 -3.72
N TYR A 89 -9.50 -3.22 -3.32
CA TYR A 89 -9.87 -3.69 -2.00
C TYR A 89 -8.83 -4.68 -1.51
N GLY A 90 -8.27 -4.39 -0.35
CA GLY A 90 -7.27 -5.19 0.33
C GLY A 90 -7.78 -5.75 1.65
N MET A 91 -7.32 -6.95 2.00
CA MET A 91 -7.53 -7.59 3.28
C MET A 91 -6.23 -8.23 3.75
N SER A 92 -5.85 -7.96 4.98
CA SER A 92 -4.68 -8.55 5.61
C SER A 92 -5.03 -9.10 6.98
N GLY A 93 -4.38 -10.17 7.38
CA GLY A 93 -4.59 -10.75 8.69
C GLY A 93 -3.40 -11.55 9.17
N TYR A 94 -3.14 -11.49 10.47
CA TYR A 94 -2.21 -12.38 11.10
C TYR A 94 -2.70 -12.83 12.47
N ARG A 95 -2.29 -14.05 12.85
CA ARG A 95 -2.52 -14.62 14.16
C ARG A 95 -1.26 -15.30 14.65
N THR A 96 -0.68 -14.77 15.72
CA THR A 96 0.50 -15.35 16.35
C THR A 96 0.10 -15.91 17.72
N ARG A 97 0.42 -17.17 17.97
CA ARG A 97 0.28 -17.85 19.25
C ARG A 97 1.65 -18.22 19.81
N GLY A 98 1.78 -18.20 21.12
CA GLY A 98 2.97 -18.72 21.80
C GLY A 98 4.18 -17.77 21.77
N GLY A 99 3.96 -16.48 21.52
CA GLY A 99 5.00 -15.49 21.77
C GLY A 99 5.30 -15.43 23.27
N LYS A 100 6.52 -15.78 23.67
CA LYS A 100 6.99 -15.64 25.03
C LYS A 100 7.62 -14.27 25.20
N SER A 101 7.20 -13.50 26.17
CA SER A 101 7.83 -12.23 26.53
C SER A 101 8.41 -12.30 27.93
N MET A 102 9.66 -11.88 28.06
CA MET A 102 10.33 -11.70 29.34
C MET A 102 10.48 -10.18 29.56
N GLN A 103 9.95 -9.72 30.69
CA GLN A 103 10.12 -8.34 31.12
C GLN A 103 10.80 -8.34 32.48
N LEU A 104 11.95 -7.67 32.58
CA LEU A 104 12.66 -7.44 33.81
C LEU A 104 12.79 -5.93 34.04
N ALA A 105 12.16 -5.44 35.09
CA ALA A 105 12.31 -4.07 35.52
C ALA A 105 12.94 -4.00 36.91
N ARG A 106 13.97 -3.20 37.08
CA ARG A 106 14.66 -2.98 38.36
C ARG A 106 14.59 -1.52 38.73
N TYR A 107 14.15 -1.26 39.94
CA TYR A 107 14.04 0.08 40.51
C TYR A 107 14.83 0.15 41.81
N THR A 108 15.67 1.17 41.96
CA THR A 108 16.30 1.51 43.24
C THR A 108 15.41 2.50 43.96
N LEU A 109 14.92 2.14 45.13
CA LEU A 109 14.08 3.00 45.93
C LEU A 109 14.92 4.05 46.69
N ALA A 110 14.27 5.09 47.24
CA ALA A 110 14.93 6.19 47.91
C ALA A 110 15.74 5.77 49.18
N ASP A 111 15.39 4.61 49.74
CA ASP A 111 16.12 4.01 50.85
C ASP A 111 17.29 3.10 50.45
N GLY A 112 17.58 3.05 49.11
CA GLY A 112 18.66 2.25 48.57
C GLY A 112 18.28 0.78 48.32
N SER A 113 17.06 0.34 48.67
CA SER A 113 16.61 -1.01 48.39
C SER A 113 16.29 -1.23 46.91
N LEU A 114 16.50 -2.48 46.43
CA LEU A 114 16.26 -2.86 45.03
C LEU A 114 14.89 -3.54 44.91
N TYR A 115 14.01 -2.95 44.15
CA TYR A 115 12.73 -3.54 43.77
C TYR A 115 12.81 -4.12 42.37
N THR A 116 12.55 -5.41 42.22
CA THR A 116 12.63 -6.11 40.92
C THR A 116 11.27 -6.66 40.55
N ILE A 117 10.82 -6.34 39.35
CA ILE A 117 9.63 -6.95 38.73
C ILE A 117 10.14 -7.86 37.62
N GLU A 118 9.87 -9.15 37.75
CA GLU A 118 10.17 -10.13 36.72
C GLU A 118 8.85 -10.73 36.23
N ARG A 119 8.64 -10.67 34.91
CA ARG A 119 7.54 -11.28 34.21
C ARG A 119 8.09 -12.26 33.19
N ASN A 120 7.94 -13.53 33.47
CA ASN A 120 8.40 -14.60 32.59
C ASN A 120 7.23 -15.29 31.91
N ASP A 121 7.42 -15.68 30.66
CA ASP A 121 6.56 -16.60 29.92
C ASP A 121 5.07 -16.19 29.82
N VAL A 122 4.80 -14.90 29.67
CA VAL A 122 3.44 -14.47 29.33
C VAL A 122 3.15 -14.87 27.88
N GLU A 123 2.33 -15.89 27.72
CA GLU A 123 1.88 -16.31 26.40
C GLU A 123 1.00 -15.21 25.79
N THR A 124 1.47 -14.63 24.70
CA THR A 124 0.72 -13.57 24.01
C THR A 124 0.03 -14.12 22.76
N LEU A 125 -1.28 -13.99 22.74
CA LEU A 125 -2.06 -14.16 21.52
C LEU A 125 -2.19 -12.78 20.86
N ARG A 126 -1.63 -12.64 19.66
CA ARG A 126 -1.85 -11.45 18.81
C ARG A 126 -2.66 -11.85 17.60
N LYS A 127 -3.77 -11.17 17.40
CA LYS A 127 -4.62 -11.29 16.22
C LYS A 127 -4.85 -9.88 15.69
N MET A 128 -4.61 -9.68 14.43
CA MET A 128 -4.92 -8.41 13.76
C MET A 128 -5.57 -8.71 12.42
N MET A 129 -6.57 -7.94 12.07
CA MET A 129 -7.25 -8.01 10.80
C MET A 129 -7.40 -6.58 10.28
N GLY A 130 -6.93 -6.34 9.06
CA GLY A 130 -7.00 -5.06 8.38
C GLY A 130 -7.76 -5.21 7.07
N GLN A 131 -8.50 -4.17 6.72
CA GLN A 131 -9.18 -4.04 5.44
C GLN A 131 -8.96 -2.62 4.93
N ASP A 132 -8.74 -2.47 3.64
CA ASP A 132 -8.62 -1.19 2.98
C ASP A 132 -9.35 -1.19 1.64
N ALA A 133 -9.92 -0.06 1.28
CA ALA A 133 -10.55 0.16 0.00
C ALA A 133 -10.16 1.52 -0.55
N LYS A 134 -9.93 1.59 -1.85
CA LYS A 134 -9.61 2.84 -2.55
C LYS A 134 -10.35 2.89 -3.88
N LEU A 135 -11.07 3.97 -4.12
CA LEU A 135 -11.68 4.32 -5.39
C LEU A 135 -10.96 5.56 -5.94
N THR A 136 -10.52 5.49 -7.18
CA THR A 136 -9.87 6.61 -7.87
C THR A 136 -10.57 6.87 -9.20
N TYR A 137 -10.78 8.14 -9.48
CA TYR A 137 -11.24 8.64 -10.77
C TYR A 137 -10.18 9.54 -11.38
N ASN A 138 -9.81 9.26 -12.61
CA ASN A 138 -8.89 10.06 -13.42
C ASN A 138 -9.61 10.55 -14.68
N TRP A 139 -9.49 11.82 -14.97
CA TRP A 139 -9.91 12.40 -16.23
C TRP A 139 -8.74 13.12 -16.86
N THR A 140 -8.50 12.89 -18.15
CA THR A 140 -7.38 13.52 -18.84
C THR A 140 -7.85 14.07 -20.17
N ASP A 141 -7.57 15.34 -20.41
CA ASP A 141 -7.88 15.96 -21.69
C ASP A 141 -6.77 15.73 -22.74
N SER A 142 -7.09 16.02 -24.00
CA SER A 142 -6.16 15.97 -25.13
C SER A 142 -4.96 16.93 -24.99
N THR A 143 -5.11 17.97 -24.17
CA THR A 143 -4.07 18.97 -23.85
C THR A 143 -3.19 18.60 -22.65
N ALA A 144 -3.21 17.33 -22.21
CA ALA A 144 -2.50 16.83 -21.04
C ALA A 144 -2.95 17.44 -19.68
N THR A 145 -4.12 18.06 -19.63
CA THR A 145 -4.74 18.45 -18.36
C THR A 145 -5.26 17.20 -17.67
N VAL A 146 -4.85 16.95 -16.44
CA VAL A 146 -5.24 15.79 -15.62
C VAL A 146 -6.04 16.27 -14.43
N PHE A 147 -7.23 15.71 -14.24
CA PHE A 147 -7.99 15.80 -13.00
C PHE A 147 -8.03 14.44 -12.33
N GLN A 148 -7.67 14.37 -11.06
CA GLN A 148 -7.72 13.17 -10.25
C GLN A 148 -8.50 13.41 -8.97
N ALA A 149 -9.40 12.49 -8.65
CA ALA A 149 -10.09 12.42 -7.37
C ALA A 149 -9.96 11.01 -6.80
N SER A 150 -9.73 10.88 -5.50
CA SER A 150 -9.65 9.58 -4.84
C SER A 150 -10.35 9.60 -3.48
N LEU A 151 -10.99 8.49 -3.16
CA LEU A 151 -11.57 8.18 -1.86
C LEU A 151 -10.96 6.90 -1.35
N ALA A 152 -10.43 6.94 -0.13
CA ALA A 152 -9.83 5.78 0.52
C ALA A 152 -10.36 5.63 1.94
N GLY A 153 -10.54 4.40 2.39
CA GLY A 153 -10.95 4.05 3.73
C GLY A 153 -10.23 2.80 4.20
N SER A 154 -9.94 2.72 5.50
CA SER A 154 -9.33 1.55 6.12
C SER A 154 -10.02 1.22 7.45
N LEU A 155 -10.13 -0.07 7.76
CA LEU A 155 -10.62 -0.61 9.02
C LEU A 155 -9.59 -1.60 9.56
N SER A 156 -9.25 -1.49 10.82
CA SER A 156 -8.36 -2.44 11.50
C SER A 156 -8.94 -2.86 12.84
N ASN A 157 -8.86 -4.14 13.14
CA ASN A 157 -9.25 -4.75 14.41
C ASN A 157 -8.02 -5.46 15.00
N ALA A 158 -7.75 -5.22 16.27
CA ALA A 158 -6.66 -5.83 17.03
C ALA A 158 -7.20 -6.74 18.14
#